data_ff2a7b5154bca54e0a9e083398b03965
#
_entry.id   ff2a7b5154bca54e0a9e083398b03965
#
_cell.length_a   1.000
_cell.length_b   1.000
_cell.length_c   1.000
_cell.angle_alpha   90.00
_cell.angle_beta   90.00
_cell.angle_gamma   90.00
#
_symmetry.space_group_name_H-M   'P 1'
#
loop_
_entity.id
_entity.type
_entity.pdbx_description
1 polymer ?
#
loop_
_entity_poly.entity_id
_entity_poly.type
_entity_poly.pdbx_seq_one_letter_code
_entity_poly.pdbx_strand_id
1 'polypeptide(L)'
;MGFLGGFQIAFFAFVGIELVGTAAAETKDPCTTLPKAINAIPVRLALFYVLALLAITTVIPWRKVVPGVSPFVSLFGLAGFGAAASVMNFVLLTAAASSDNSGLYSTSRMMYGLALDGQAPSKFRKLSGNNVPRNALVASCLLLLCGIIFLYTSDSIMQAFALVTTVAALLFLFSWSLIVVCYIVYRHKRPDLHEDSVYKMPGGVPMCWGVLTFFAISLVILALDPTTRIAVLITPIWFVFIASMYFVYRHRTQRKEGLR
;
A
#
# COMPACT_ATOMS: atom_id res chain seq x y z
N MET A 1 -17.03 19.61 3.22
CA MET A 1 -16.86 18.13 3.13
C MET A 1 -15.80 17.73 2.09
N GLY A 2 -15.67 18.37 0.91
CA GLY A 2 -14.74 17.93 -0.16
C GLY A 2 -13.25 17.86 0.22
N PHE A 3 -12.74 18.77 1.04
CA PHE A 3 -11.35 18.74 1.49
C PHE A 3 -11.04 17.50 2.36
N LEU A 4 -11.94 17.17 3.29
CA LEU A 4 -11.77 16.00 4.16
C LEU A 4 -11.89 14.69 3.38
N GLY A 5 -12.82 14.59 2.42
CA GLY A 5 -12.95 13.42 1.55
C GLY A 5 -11.73 13.18 0.66
N GLY A 6 -10.93 14.23 0.37
CA GLY A 6 -9.67 14.09 -0.36
C GLY A 6 -8.57 13.32 0.39
N PHE A 7 -8.64 13.24 1.73
CA PHE A 7 -7.63 12.52 2.52
C PHE A 7 -7.56 11.03 2.20
N GLN A 8 -8.69 10.39 1.94
CA GLN A 8 -8.73 8.96 1.55
C GLN A 8 -7.89 8.68 0.31
N ILE A 9 -8.09 9.47 -0.75
CA ILE A 9 -7.32 9.34 -1.99
C ILE A 9 -5.87 9.72 -1.76
N ALA A 10 -5.60 10.75 -0.93
CA ALA A 10 -4.25 11.14 -0.58
C ALA A 10 -3.48 9.99 0.12
N PHE A 11 -4.08 9.31 1.11
CA PHE A 11 -3.44 8.14 1.72
C PHE A 11 -3.16 7.04 0.70
N PHE A 12 -4.12 6.74 -0.16
CA PHE A 12 -3.93 5.74 -1.20
C PHE A 12 -2.83 6.11 -2.19
N ALA A 13 -2.66 7.40 -2.50
CA ALA A 13 -1.61 7.88 -3.39
C ALA A 13 -0.19 7.68 -2.85
N PHE A 14 -0.03 7.52 -1.52
CA PHE A 14 1.27 7.24 -0.89
C PHE A 14 1.53 5.75 -0.66
N VAL A 15 0.59 4.87 -0.98
CA VAL A 15 0.78 3.41 -0.92
C VAL A 15 1.92 3.00 -1.85
N GLY A 16 2.79 2.11 -1.35
CA GLY A 16 3.95 1.63 -2.08
C GLY A 16 5.29 2.19 -1.58
N ILE A 17 5.29 3.23 -0.74
CA ILE A 17 6.55 3.75 -0.15
C ILE A 17 7.22 2.70 0.76
N GLU A 18 6.45 1.84 1.39
CA GLU A 18 6.91 0.74 2.24
C GLU A 18 7.61 -0.38 1.48
N LEU A 19 7.43 -0.47 0.16
CA LEU A 19 8.04 -1.51 -0.69
C LEU A 19 9.57 -1.49 -0.65
N VAL A 20 10.18 -0.36 -0.35
CA VAL A 20 11.63 -0.26 -0.12
C VAL A 20 12.08 -1.19 1.01
N GLY A 21 11.28 -1.31 2.07
CA GLY A 21 11.55 -2.22 3.17
C GLY A 21 11.49 -3.69 2.76
N THR A 22 10.58 -4.08 1.87
CA THR A 22 10.44 -5.46 1.40
C THR A 22 11.59 -5.90 0.49
N ALA A 23 12.24 -4.97 -0.21
CA ALA A 23 13.40 -5.20 -1.07
C ALA A 23 14.74 -5.22 -0.29
N ALA A 24 14.73 -4.93 1.01
CA ALA A 24 15.95 -4.81 1.81
C ALA A 24 16.80 -6.08 1.79
N ALA A 25 16.18 -7.26 1.87
CA ALA A 25 16.87 -8.56 1.87
C ALA A 25 17.58 -8.89 0.55
N GLU A 26 17.20 -8.25 -0.55
CA GLU A 26 17.77 -8.47 -1.90
C GLU A 26 18.67 -7.32 -2.34
N THR A 27 18.76 -6.27 -1.53
CA THR A 27 19.57 -5.08 -1.83
C THR A 27 21.05 -5.33 -1.54
N LYS A 28 21.91 -5.06 -2.50
CA LYS A 28 23.35 -5.04 -2.30
C LYS A 28 23.72 -3.85 -1.40
N ASP A 29 24.52 -4.09 -0.34
CA ASP A 29 24.93 -3.09 0.64
C ASP A 29 23.73 -2.30 1.24
N PRO A 30 22.80 -2.98 1.94
CA PRO A 30 21.57 -2.37 2.42
C PRO A 30 21.80 -1.21 3.40
N CYS A 31 22.88 -1.25 4.19
CA CYS A 31 23.24 -0.21 5.15
C CYS A 31 23.52 1.16 4.50
N THR A 32 23.94 1.19 3.24
CA THR A 32 24.23 2.43 2.51
C THR A 32 23.15 2.78 1.51
N THR A 33 22.59 1.78 0.84
CA THR A 33 21.63 1.97 -0.25
C THR A 33 20.24 2.32 0.26
N LEU A 34 19.75 1.64 1.32
CA LEU A 34 18.41 1.89 1.85
C LEU A 34 18.26 3.30 2.44
N PRO A 35 19.16 3.84 3.28
CA PRO A 35 19.04 5.20 3.77
C PRO A 35 18.96 6.24 2.65
N LYS A 36 19.77 6.08 1.60
CA LYS A 36 19.73 6.98 0.42
C LYS A 36 18.38 6.90 -0.31
N ALA A 37 17.87 5.68 -0.52
CA ALA A 37 16.58 5.47 -1.16
C ALA A 37 15.44 6.08 -0.33
N ILE A 38 15.40 5.78 0.98
CA ILE A 38 14.36 6.27 1.89
C ILE A 38 14.37 7.81 1.94
N ASN A 39 15.52 8.45 2.04
CA ASN A 39 15.61 9.91 2.08
C ASN A 39 15.23 10.58 0.73
N ALA A 40 15.41 9.88 -0.38
CA ALA A 40 15.05 10.40 -1.70
C ALA A 40 13.52 10.35 -1.96
N ILE A 41 12.80 9.43 -1.33
CA ILE A 41 11.36 9.23 -1.55
C ILE A 41 10.55 10.49 -1.24
N PRO A 42 10.62 11.13 -0.05
CA PRO A 42 9.82 12.30 0.26
C PRO A 42 10.06 13.45 -0.71
N VAL A 43 11.32 13.68 -1.11
CA VAL A 43 11.68 14.74 -2.05
C VAL A 43 11.09 14.46 -3.43
N ARG A 44 11.21 13.23 -3.94
CA ARG A 44 10.64 12.83 -5.23
C ARG A 44 9.11 12.94 -5.23
N LEU A 45 8.45 12.42 -4.19
CA LEU A 45 7.00 12.49 -4.08
C LEU A 45 6.51 13.93 -4.00
N ALA A 46 7.11 14.76 -3.16
CA ALA A 46 6.75 16.18 -3.07
C ALA A 46 6.93 16.86 -4.43
N LEU A 47 8.06 16.66 -5.10
CA LEU A 47 8.34 17.27 -6.38
C LEU A 47 7.35 16.80 -7.46
N PHE A 48 7.19 15.51 -7.66
CA PHE A 48 6.34 15.00 -8.74
C PHE A 48 4.85 15.22 -8.47
N TYR A 49 4.36 15.00 -7.25
CA TYR A 49 2.94 15.18 -6.96
C TYR A 49 2.54 16.64 -6.95
N VAL A 50 3.33 17.50 -6.29
CA VAL A 50 3.01 18.94 -6.24
C VAL A 50 3.11 19.56 -7.62
N LEU A 51 4.18 19.29 -8.40
CA LEU A 51 4.33 19.84 -9.73
C LEU A 51 3.26 19.33 -10.70
N ALA A 52 2.91 18.04 -10.64
CA ALA A 52 1.84 17.48 -11.47
C ALA A 52 0.48 18.14 -11.16
N LEU A 53 0.13 18.25 -9.87
CA LEU A 53 -1.11 18.91 -9.46
C LEU A 53 -1.12 20.41 -9.83
N LEU A 54 -0.02 21.11 -9.65
CA LEU A 54 0.11 22.50 -10.08
C LEU A 54 -0.10 22.63 -11.59
N ALA A 55 0.58 21.80 -12.39
CA ALA A 55 0.44 21.82 -13.84
C ALA A 55 -1.02 21.57 -14.28
N ILE A 56 -1.68 20.57 -13.71
CA ILE A 56 -3.07 20.24 -14.04
C ILE A 56 -4.01 21.36 -13.62
N THR A 57 -3.92 21.86 -12.38
CA THR A 57 -4.85 22.85 -11.84
C THR A 57 -4.67 24.24 -12.44
N THR A 58 -3.48 24.55 -12.99
CA THR A 58 -3.22 25.80 -13.71
C THR A 58 -3.98 25.84 -15.04
N VAL A 59 -4.14 24.71 -15.72
CA VAL A 59 -4.80 24.61 -17.03
C VAL A 59 -6.27 24.22 -16.91
N ILE A 60 -6.57 23.28 -16.02
CA ILE A 60 -7.93 22.73 -15.85
C ILE A 60 -8.45 23.15 -14.47
N PRO A 61 -9.43 24.05 -14.39
CA PRO A 61 -10.07 24.38 -13.12
C PRO A 61 -10.62 23.12 -12.45
N TRP A 62 -10.39 22.94 -11.16
CA TRP A 62 -10.78 21.76 -10.40
C TRP A 62 -12.28 21.41 -10.54
N ARG A 63 -13.13 22.42 -10.77
CA ARG A 63 -14.58 22.23 -10.99
C ARG A 63 -14.93 21.58 -12.33
N LYS A 64 -13.98 21.57 -13.28
CA LYS A 64 -14.15 20.96 -14.62
C LYS A 64 -13.53 19.58 -14.72
N VAL A 65 -12.93 19.06 -13.66
CA VAL A 65 -12.41 17.70 -13.62
C VAL A 65 -13.58 16.72 -13.61
N VAL A 66 -13.64 15.87 -14.63
CA VAL A 66 -14.70 14.87 -14.79
C VAL A 66 -14.22 13.54 -14.23
N PRO A 67 -14.97 12.91 -13.29
CA PRO A 67 -14.65 11.58 -12.80
C PRO A 67 -14.61 10.57 -13.96
N GLY A 68 -13.62 9.66 -13.93
CA GLY A 68 -13.44 8.64 -14.97
C GLY A 68 -12.62 9.08 -16.19
N VAL A 69 -12.25 10.36 -16.28
CA VAL A 69 -11.34 10.86 -17.32
C VAL A 69 -10.02 11.28 -16.68
N SER A 70 -8.89 10.78 -17.23
CA SER A 70 -7.58 11.15 -16.72
C SER A 70 -7.30 12.65 -16.96
N PRO A 71 -7.02 13.44 -15.91
CA PRO A 71 -6.64 14.85 -16.08
C PRO A 71 -5.39 15.04 -16.94
N PHE A 72 -4.46 14.11 -16.92
CA PHE A 72 -3.26 14.15 -17.77
C PHE A 72 -3.61 14.03 -19.26
N VAL A 73 -4.49 13.10 -19.62
CA VAL A 73 -4.96 12.93 -21.00
C VAL A 73 -5.73 14.16 -21.47
N SER A 74 -6.58 14.72 -20.59
CA SER A 74 -7.34 15.95 -20.87
C SER A 74 -6.41 17.15 -21.10
N LEU A 75 -5.34 17.27 -20.32
CA LEU A 75 -4.35 18.35 -20.46
C LEU A 75 -3.72 18.34 -21.86
N PHE A 76 -3.25 17.19 -22.34
CA PHE A 76 -2.64 17.07 -23.65
C PHE A 76 -3.67 17.24 -24.80
N GLY A 77 -4.90 16.82 -24.59
CA GLY A 77 -6.00 17.06 -25.52
C GLY A 77 -6.29 18.55 -25.69
N LEU A 78 -6.35 19.32 -24.59
CA LEU A 78 -6.55 20.77 -24.60
C LEU A 78 -5.40 21.53 -25.24
N ALA A 79 -4.17 21.01 -25.14
CA ALA A 79 -3.00 21.60 -25.78
C ALA A 79 -2.96 21.34 -27.31
N GLY A 80 -3.97 20.68 -27.89
CA GLY A 80 -4.06 20.40 -29.32
C GLY A 80 -3.21 19.20 -29.78
N PHE A 81 -2.60 18.46 -28.88
CA PHE A 81 -1.76 17.30 -29.18
C PHE A 81 -2.56 15.99 -29.05
N GLY A 82 -3.47 15.72 -30.00
CA GLY A 82 -4.31 14.50 -29.96
C GLY A 82 -3.48 13.19 -29.91
N ALA A 83 -2.40 13.11 -30.67
CA ALA A 83 -1.46 11.99 -30.63
C ALA A 83 -0.78 11.85 -29.24
N ALA A 84 -0.41 12.97 -28.60
CA ALA A 84 0.20 12.99 -27.28
C ALA A 84 -0.77 12.52 -26.19
N ALA A 85 -2.07 12.77 -26.33
CA ALA A 85 -3.09 12.24 -25.43
C ALA A 85 -3.13 10.71 -25.46
N SER A 86 -3.03 10.09 -26.64
CA SER A 86 -2.96 8.64 -26.80
C SER A 86 -1.68 8.05 -26.22
N VAL A 87 -0.53 8.70 -26.46
CA VAL A 87 0.75 8.31 -25.86
C VAL A 87 0.68 8.40 -24.33
N MET A 88 0.10 9.47 -23.79
CA MET A 88 -0.05 9.63 -22.33
C MET A 88 -0.94 8.53 -21.73
N ASN A 89 -2.02 8.16 -22.41
CA ASN A 89 -2.87 7.06 -21.97
C ASN A 89 -2.09 5.72 -21.93
N PHE A 90 -1.26 5.45 -22.94
CA PHE A 90 -0.36 4.28 -22.95
C PHE A 90 0.66 4.33 -21.80
N VAL A 91 1.25 5.49 -21.52
CA VAL A 91 2.17 5.70 -20.39
C VAL A 91 1.47 5.41 -19.06
N LEU A 92 0.24 5.90 -18.87
CA LEU A 92 -0.54 5.61 -17.66
C LEU A 92 -0.84 4.13 -17.50
N LEU A 93 -1.18 3.44 -18.58
CA LEU A 93 -1.43 1.99 -18.59
C LEU A 93 -0.16 1.22 -18.19
N THR A 94 0.98 1.55 -18.76
CA THR A 94 2.25 0.90 -18.42
C THR A 94 2.71 1.19 -17.00
N ALA A 95 2.46 2.41 -16.51
CA ALA A 95 2.72 2.79 -15.12
C ALA A 95 1.86 1.99 -14.13
N ALA A 96 0.56 1.83 -14.42
CA ALA A 96 -0.34 1.00 -13.63
C ALA A 96 0.12 -0.46 -13.60
N ALA A 97 0.44 -1.05 -14.76
CA ALA A 97 0.95 -2.42 -14.86
C ALA A 97 2.27 -2.61 -14.08
N SER A 98 3.16 -1.62 -14.10
CA SER A 98 4.40 -1.63 -13.32
C SER A 98 4.13 -1.57 -11.81
N SER A 99 3.16 -0.78 -11.38
CA SER A 99 2.73 -0.70 -9.98
C SER A 99 2.17 -2.04 -9.50
N ASP A 100 1.28 -2.66 -10.28
CA ASP A 100 0.70 -3.96 -9.97
C ASP A 100 1.76 -5.06 -9.88
N ASN A 101 2.74 -5.05 -10.81
CA ASN A 101 3.85 -5.99 -10.76
C ASN A 101 4.68 -5.85 -9.47
N SER A 102 4.93 -4.61 -9.01
CA SER A 102 5.63 -4.34 -7.76
C SER A 102 4.82 -4.84 -6.54
N GLY A 103 3.51 -4.64 -6.56
CA GLY A 103 2.58 -5.16 -5.55
C GLY A 103 2.59 -6.69 -5.47
N LEU A 104 2.50 -7.37 -6.61
CA LEU A 104 2.55 -8.84 -6.70
C LEU A 104 3.90 -9.39 -6.22
N TYR A 105 5.01 -8.75 -6.60
CA TYR A 105 6.33 -9.07 -6.12
C TYR A 105 6.39 -9.03 -4.59
N SER A 106 6.03 -7.91 -4.00
CA SER A 106 6.08 -7.71 -2.55
C SER A 106 5.16 -8.67 -1.80
N THR A 107 3.89 -8.79 -2.21
CA THR A 107 2.90 -9.66 -1.57
C THR A 107 3.35 -11.12 -1.59
N SER A 108 3.86 -11.61 -2.74
CA SER A 108 4.33 -12.98 -2.86
C SER A 108 5.53 -13.27 -1.94
N ARG A 109 6.44 -12.31 -1.77
CA ARG A 109 7.59 -12.41 -0.87
C ARG A 109 7.18 -12.39 0.60
N MET A 110 6.23 -11.53 0.96
CA MET A 110 5.67 -11.52 2.32
C MET A 110 4.96 -12.82 2.67
N MET A 111 4.16 -13.38 1.75
CA MET A 111 3.53 -14.70 1.94
C MET A 111 4.56 -15.82 2.10
N TYR A 112 5.65 -15.77 1.35
CA TYR A 112 6.76 -16.71 1.49
C TYR A 112 7.42 -16.57 2.86
N GLY A 113 7.74 -15.36 3.33
CA GLY A 113 8.30 -15.11 4.66
C GLY A 113 7.39 -15.63 5.77
N LEU A 114 6.10 -15.33 5.74
CA LEU A 114 5.12 -15.86 6.69
C LEU A 114 5.05 -17.39 6.69
N ALA A 115 5.21 -18.01 5.53
CA ALA A 115 5.25 -19.47 5.44
C ALA A 115 6.54 -20.05 6.03
N LEU A 116 7.68 -19.37 5.90
CA LEU A 116 8.94 -19.78 6.56
C LEU A 116 8.79 -19.76 8.08
N ASP A 117 8.13 -18.76 8.63
CA ASP A 117 7.85 -18.63 10.06
C ASP A 117 6.72 -19.55 10.55
N GLY A 118 6.16 -20.40 9.68
CA GLY A 118 5.06 -21.30 10.03
C GLY A 118 3.70 -20.62 10.22
N GLN A 119 3.57 -19.34 9.87
CA GLN A 119 2.36 -18.55 10.03
C GLN A 119 1.43 -18.61 8.79
N ALA A 120 1.90 -19.17 7.68
CA ALA A 120 1.13 -19.39 6.46
C ALA A 120 1.32 -20.83 5.93
N PRO A 121 0.45 -21.29 5.01
CA PRO A 121 0.53 -22.64 4.46
C PRO A 121 1.91 -22.97 3.88
N SER A 122 2.44 -24.15 4.24
CA SER A 122 3.76 -24.62 3.82
C SER A 122 3.95 -24.73 2.30
N LYS A 123 2.86 -24.76 1.53
CA LYS A 123 2.90 -24.71 0.07
C LYS A 123 3.56 -23.42 -0.47
N PHE A 124 3.50 -22.33 0.27
CA PHE A 124 4.12 -21.04 -0.10
C PHE A 124 5.63 -20.99 0.15
N ARG A 125 6.20 -21.96 0.88
CA ARG A 125 7.66 -22.11 1.07
C ARG A 125 8.41 -22.57 -0.18
N LYS A 126 7.70 -23.10 -1.18
CA LYS A 126 8.35 -23.63 -2.38
C LYS A 126 8.80 -22.51 -3.30
N LEU A 127 10.10 -22.45 -3.55
CA LEU A 127 10.72 -21.62 -4.57
C LEU A 127 10.85 -22.38 -5.89
N SER A 128 10.76 -21.67 -7.01
CA SER A 128 11.15 -22.18 -8.32
C SER A 128 12.67 -22.17 -8.48
N GLY A 129 13.18 -22.74 -9.59
CA GLY A 129 14.62 -22.73 -9.92
C GLY A 129 15.24 -21.32 -9.94
N ASN A 130 14.46 -20.28 -10.17
CA ASN A 130 14.88 -18.89 -10.16
C ASN A 130 14.60 -18.17 -8.84
N ASN A 131 14.49 -18.90 -7.73
CA ASN A 131 14.19 -18.35 -6.40
C ASN A 131 12.89 -17.53 -6.30
N VAL A 132 11.91 -17.82 -7.17
CA VAL A 132 10.60 -17.14 -7.16
C VAL A 132 9.58 -17.98 -6.36
N PRO A 133 8.83 -17.42 -5.41
CA PRO A 133 7.78 -18.12 -4.66
C PRO A 133 6.51 -18.31 -5.51
N ARG A 134 6.59 -19.22 -6.50
CA ARG A 134 5.56 -19.40 -7.52
C ARG A 134 4.15 -19.58 -6.97
N ASN A 135 3.98 -20.39 -5.92
CA ASN A 135 2.65 -20.67 -5.36
C ASN A 135 2.06 -19.43 -4.69
N ALA A 136 2.89 -18.65 -3.99
CA ALA A 136 2.47 -17.38 -3.39
C ALA A 136 2.11 -16.35 -4.48
N LEU A 137 2.91 -16.27 -5.54
CA LEU A 137 2.64 -15.40 -6.68
C LEU A 137 1.31 -15.74 -7.36
N VAL A 138 1.07 -17.03 -7.67
CA VAL A 138 -0.20 -17.47 -8.26
C VAL A 138 -1.39 -17.14 -7.35
N ALA A 139 -1.26 -17.35 -6.03
CA ALA A 139 -2.31 -16.99 -5.09
C ALA A 139 -2.58 -15.49 -5.08
N SER A 140 -1.54 -14.64 -5.14
CA SER A 140 -1.69 -13.18 -5.22
C SER A 140 -2.38 -12.77 -6.52
N CYS A 141 -2.02 -13.37 -7.66
CA CYS A 141 -2.68 -13.11 -8.95
C CYS A 141 -4.17 -13.51 -8.92
N LEU A 142 -4.50 -14.64 -8.31
CA LEU A 142 -5.91 -15.09 -8.21
C LEU A 142 -6.73 -14.12 -7.34
N LEU A 143 -6.17 -13.62 -6.24
CA LEU A 143 -6.83 -12.63 -5.40
C LEU A 143 -7.05 -11.30 -6.15
N LEU A 144 -6.07 -10.87 -6.95
CA LEU A 144 -6.19 -9.69 -7.79
C LEU A 144 -7.31 -9.86 -8.84
N LEU A 145 -7.39 -11.02 -9.50
CA LEU A 145 -8.48 -11.34 -10.42
C LEU A 145 -9.86 -11.32 -9.75
N CYS A 146 -9.98 -11.81 -8.52
CA CYS A 146 -11.23 -11.69 -7.75
C CYS A 146 -11.62 -10.21 -7.52
N GLY A 147 -10.65 -9.33 -7.25
CA GLY A 147 -10.89 -7.88 -7.14
C GLY A 147 -11.39 -7.26 -8.44
N ILE A 148 -10.83 -7.67 -9.58
CA ILE A 148 -11.28 -7.22 -10.91
C ILE A 148 -12.73 -7.66 -11.17
N ILE A 149 -13.07 -8.93 -10.90
CA ILE A 149 -14.43 -9.44 -11.04
C ILE A 149 -15.40 -8.61 -10.20
N PHE A 150 -15.05 -8.29 -8.95
CA PHE A 150 -15.86 -7.46 -8.07
C PHE A 150 -16.12 -6.07 -8.66
N LEU A 151 -15.10 -5.41 -9.26
CA LEU A 151 -15.25 -4.10 -9.89
C LEU A 151 -16.25 -4.13 -11.05
N TYR A 152 -16.21 -5.17 -11.90
CA TYR A 152 -17.06 -5.29 -13.08
C TYR A 152 -18.47 -5.79 -12.78
N THR A 153 -18.70 -6.48 -11.66
CA THR A 153 -20.03 -6.93 -11.24
C THR A 153 -20.79 -5.90 -10.41
N SER A 154 -20.16 -4.79 -10.05
CA SER A 154 -20.78 -3.71 -9.29
C SER A 154 -21.58 -2.78 -10.21
N ASP A 155 -22.70 -2.24 -9.71
CA ASP A 155 -23.58 -1.32 -10.47
C ASP A 155 -22.83 -0.04 -10.91
N SER A 156 -21.80 0.37 -10.15
CA SER A 156 -20.96 1.51 -10.47
C SER A 156 -19.48 1.17 -10.20
N ILE A 157 -18.71 1.12 -11.27
CA ILE A 157 -17.24 0.88 -11.19
C ILE A 157 -16.58 1.94 -10.29
N MET A 158 -17.03 3.21 -10.37
CA MET A 158 -16.44 4.30 -9.58
C MET A 158 -16.71 4.12 -8.08
N GLN A 159 -17.90 3.68 -7.69
CA GLN A 159 -18.22 3.42 -6.29
C GLN A 159 -17.47 2.21 -5.76
N ALA A 160 -17.38 1.13 -6.54
CA ALA A 160 -16.60 -0.04 -6.19
C ALA A 160 -15.11 0.30 -6.05
N PHE A 161 -14.55 1.09 -6.98
CA PHE A 161 -13.18 1.59 -6.90
C PHE A 161 -12.96 2.43 -5.63
N ALA A 162 -13.86 3.36 -5.32
CA ALA A 162 -13.78 4.17 -4.11
C ALA A 162 -13.82 3.30 -2.83
N LEU A 163 -14.65 2.27 -2.79
CA LEU A 163 -14.72 1.33 -1.67
C LEU A 163 -13.42 0.55 -1.51
N VAL A 164 -12.92 -0.05 -2.58
CA VAL A 164 -11.68 -0.85 -2.57
C VAL A 164 -10.48 0.00 -2.17
N THR A 165 -10.35 1.20 -2.73
CA THR A 165 -9.23 2.11 -2.41
C THR A 165 -9.32 2.62 -0.97
N THR A 166 -10.53 2.83 -0.44
CA THR A 166 -10.71 3.23 0.97
C THR A 166 -10.32 2.09 1.92
N VAL A 167 -10.78 0.86 1.65
CA VAL A 167 -10.39 -0.31 2.46
C VAL A 167 -8.88 -0.51 2.40
N ALA A 168 -8.26 -0.40 1.22
CA ALA A 168 -6.82 -0.49 1.06
C ALA A 168 -6.11 0.59 1.88
N ALA A 169 -6.54 1.86 1.79
CA ALA A 169 -5.98 2.97 2.56
C ALA A 169 -6.03 2.71 4.08
N LEU A 170 -7.15 2.17 4.59
CA LEU A 170 -7.30 1.82 6.01
C LEU A 170 -6.35 0.70 6.44
N LEU A 171 -6.17 -0.33 5.61
CA LEU A 171 -5.24 -1.42 5.88
C LEU A 171 -3.78 -0.95 5.88
N PHE A 172 -3.42 -0.05 4.96
CA PHE A 172 -2.09 0.56 4.96
C PHE A 172 -1.85 1.47 6.16
N LEU A 173 -2.85 2.28 6.51
CA LEU A 173 -2.79 3.14 7.70
C LEU A 173 -2.58 2.31 8.98
N PHE A 174 -3.25 1.16 9.10
CA PHE A 174 -3.03 0.20 10.16
C PHE A 174 -1.60 -0.37 10.12
N SER A 175 -1.13 -0.81 8.95
CA SER A 175 0.22 -1.38 8.78
C SER A 175 1.31 -0.35 9.11
N TRP A 176 1.19 0.89 8.64
CA TRP A 176 2.11 1.97 8.97
C TRP A 176 2.09 2.31 10.47
N SER A 177 0.91 2.29 11.10
CA SER A 177 0.81 2.46 12.55
C SER A 177 1.56 1.37 13.30
N LEU A 178 1.43 0.10 12.88
CA LEU A 178 2.18 -1.01 13.47
C LEU A 178 3.69 -0.83 13.31
N ILE A 179 4.17 -0.39 12.14
CA ILE A 179 5.60 -0.14 11.91
C ILE A 179 6.12 0.91 12.89
N VAL A 180 5.37 2.01 13.09
CA VAL A 180 5.74 3.07 14.04
C VAL A 180 5.74 2.55 15.48
N VAL A 181 4.73 1.77 15.88
CA VAL A 181 4.67 1.16 17.21
C VAL A 181 5.83 0.17 17.40
N CYS A 182 6.12 -0.67 16.42
CA CYS A 182 7.27 -1.58 16.45
C CYS A 182 8.60 -0.83 16.62
N TYR A 183 8.77 0.32 15.96
CA TYR A 183 9.96 1.15 16.14
C TYR A 183 10.08 1.69 17.57
N ILE A 184 8.98 2.17 18.17
CA ILE A 184 8.98 2.64 19.56
C ILE A 184 9.38 1.51 20.53
N VAL A 185 8.77 0.32 20.35
CA VAL A 185 9.05 -0.86 21.18
C VAL A 185 10.48 -1.34 20.98
N TYR A 186 10.98 -1.39 19.73
CA TYR A 186 12.35 -1.76 19.40
C TYR A 186 13.35 -0.85 20.09
N ARG A 187 13.18 0.46 19.98
CA ARG A 187 14.04 1.45 20.59
C ARG A 187 14.07 1.32 22.13
N HIS A 188 12.95 0.92 22.72
CA HIS A 188 12.86 0.76 24.18
C HIS A 188 13.48 -0.55 24.68
N LYS A 189 13.27 -1.64 23.93
CA LYS A 189 13.74 -2.98 24.32
C LYS A 189 15.19 -3.28 23.92
N ARG A 190 15.69 -2.65 22.89
CA ARG A 190 17.02 -2.90 22.33
C ARG A 190 17.75 -1.57 22.02
N PRO A 191 18.02 -0.75 23.06
CA PRO A 191 18.69 0.53 22.91
C PRO A 191 20.10 0.35 22.31
N ASP A 192 20.80 -0.72 22.68
CA ASP A 192 22.09 -1.15 22.16
C ASP A 192 22.10 -1.21 20.61
N LEU A 193 21.18 -1.99 20.04
CA LEU A 193 21.08 -2.13 18.58
C LEU A 193 20.60 -0.84 17.91
N HIS A 194 19.82 -0.03 18.63
CA HIS A 194 19.39 1.27 18.09
C HIS A 194 20.53 2.27 18.01
N GLU A 195 21.46 2.26 18.96
CA GLU A 195 22.65 3.13 18.93
C GLU A 195 23.55 2.81 17.75
N ASP A 196 23.73 1.53 17.44
CA ASP A 196 24.54 1.06 16.31
C ASP A 196 23.83 1.21 14.95
N SER A 197 22.55 1.55 14.94
CA SER A 197 21.75 1.66 13.70
C SER A 197 22.22 2.84 12.85
N VAL A 198 22.52 2.55 11.58
CA VAL A 198 22.97 3.54 10.58
C VAL A 198 21.85 4.55 10.25
N TYR A 199 20.59 4.12 10.29
CA TYR A 199 19.46 4.97 10.00
C TYR A 199 18.51 5.05 11.19
N LYS A 200 18.25 6.28 11.62
CA LYS A 200 17.35 6.57 12.75
C LYS A 200 16.21 7.46 12.29
N MET A 201 15.02 7.24 12.83
CA MET A 201 13.86 8.08 12.51
C MET A 201 14.12 9.53 12.92
N PRO A 202 13.98 10.51 12.01
CA PRO A 202 14.07 11.93 12.34
C PRO A 202 13.05 12.31 13.43
N GLY A 203 13.47 13.14 14.42
CA GLY A 203 12.61 13.52 15.54
C GLY A 203 12.35 12.43 16.58
N GLY A 204 12.81 11.19 16.36
CA GLY A 204 12.75 10.10 17.34
C GLY A 204 11.33 9.76 17.84
N VAL A 205 11.19 9.39 19.13
CA VAL A 205 9.91 8.97 19.73
C VAL A 205 8.82 10.05 19.70
N PRO A 206 9.09 11.34 19.97
CA PRO A 206 8.07 12.39 19.85
C PRO A 206 7.45 12.46 18.46
N MET A 207 8.25 12.30 17.39
CA MET A 207 7.73 12.28 16.03
C MET A 207 6.86 11.05 15.79
N CYS A 208 7.21 9.88 16.35
CA CYS A 208 6.35 8.68 16.28
C CYS A 208 4.96 8.94 16.85
N TRP A 209 4.87 9.58 18.01
CA TRP A 209 3.58 9.95 18.62
C TRP A 209 2.81 10.96 17.77
N GLY A 210 3.52 11.94 17.19
CA GLY A 210 2.92 12.87 16.23
C GLY A 210 2.29 12.17 15.02
N VAL A 211 3.01 11.20 14.43
CA VAL A 211 2.51 10.40 13.30
C VAL A 211 1.31 9.54 13.70
N LEU A 212 1.37 8.86 14.86
CA LEU A 212 0.24 8.06 15.36
C LEU A 212 -1.00 8.92 15.62
N THR A 213 -0.82 10.10 16.20
CA THR A 213 -1.91 11.07 16.41
C THR A 213 -2.51 11.52 15.08
N PHE A 214 -1.67 11.83 14.08
CA PHE A 214 -2.13 12.17 12.74
C PHE A 214 -2.94 11.01 12.11
N PHE A 215 -2.51 9.77 12.25
CA PHE A 215 -3.24 8.60 11.75
C PHE A 215 -4.58 8.41 12.48
N ALA A 216 -4.62 8.62 13.81
CA ALA A 216 -5.86 8.55 14.57
C ALA A 216 -6.86 9.63 14.14
N ILE A 217 -6.42 10.87 13.96
CA ILE A 217 -7.26 11.96 13.44
C ILE A 217 -7.77 11.61 12.04
N SER A 218 -6.91 11.08 11.18
CA SER A 218 -7.29 10.68 9.82
C SER A 218 -8.35 9.59 9.81
N LEU A 219 -8.22 8.60 10.70
CA LEU A 219 -9.24 7.54 10.87
C LEU A 219 -10.59 8.12 11.30
N VAL A 220 -10.60 9.09 12.22
CA VAL A 220 -11.82 9.79 12.64
C VAL A 220 -12.44 10.54 11.47
N ILE A 221 -11.64 11.25 10.67
CA ILE A 221 -12.13 11.97 9.47
C ILE A 221 -12.79 10.98 8.50
N LEU A 222 -12.15 9.83 8.21
CA LEU A 222 -12.70 8.79 7.33
C LEU A 222 -13.98 8.16 7.90
N ALA A 223 -14.11 8.05 9.21
CA ALA A 223 -15.31 7.53 9.86
C ALA A 223 -16.50 8.51 9.83
N LEU A 224 -16.22 9.81 9.79
CA LEU A 224 -17.24 10.86 9.75
C LEU A 224 -17.76 11.14 8.33
N ASP A 225 -16.98 10.81 7.29
CA ASP A 225 -17.39 11.00 5.90
C ASP A 225 -18.34 9.89 5.46
N PRO A 226 -19.58 10.21 5.00
CA PRO A 226 -20.56 9.22 4.58
C PRO A 226 -20.08 8.30 3.46
N THR A 227 -19.17 8.77 2.59
CA THR A 227 -18.68 8.01 1.43
C THR A 227 -17.68 6.92 1.83
N THR A 228 -16.90 7.15 2.90
CA THR A 228 -15.88 6.23 3.39
C THR A 228 -16.30 5.43 4.63
N ARG A 229 -17.35 5.87 5.30
CA ARG A 229 -17.85 5.24 6.55
C ARG A 229 -18.14 3.75 6.40
N ILE A 230 -18.70 3.33 5.27
CA ILE A 230 -19.00 1.90 5.00
C ILE A 230 -17.70 1.09 5.01
N ALA A 231 -16.65 1.60 4.37
CA ALA A 231 -15.35 0.94 4.35
C ALA A 231 -14.75 0.83 5.76
N VAL A 232 -14.88 1.88 6.59
CA VAL A 232 -14.42 1.86 7.99
C VAL A 232 -15.14 0.79 8.81
N LEU A 233 -16.45 0.59 8.58
CA LEU A 233 -17.25 -0.43 9.28
C LEU A 233 -16.97 -1.85 8.80
N ILE A 234 -16.61 -2.04 7.53
CA ILE A 234 -16.28 -3.35 6.96
C ILE A 234 -14.87 -3.81 7.31
N THR A 235 -13.92 -2.88 7.44
CA THR A 235 -12.51 -3.21 7.70
C THR A 235 -12.29 -4.07 8.95
N PRO A 236 -12.95 -3.85 10.11
CA PRO A 236 -12.84 -4.75 11.26
C PRO A 236 -13.29 -6.20 10.98
N ILE A 237 -14.28 -6.39 10.11
CA ILE A 237 -14.75 -7.72 9.70
C ILE A 237 -13.62 -8.49 8.98
N TRP A 238 -12.86 -7.79 8.16
CA TRP A 238 -11.66 -8.34 7.51
C TRP A 238 -10.62 -8.82 8.53
N PHE A 239 -10.34 -8.03 9.58
CA PHE A 239 -9.40 -8.44 10.63
C PHE A 239 -9.89 -9.67 11.40
N VAL A 240 -11.19 -9.72 11.73
CA VAL A 240 -11.81 -10.89 12.38
C VAL A 240 -11.70 -12.12 11.48
N PHE A 241 -11.95 -11.96 10.18
CA PHE A 241 -11.83 -13.04 9.19
C PHE A 241 -10.41 -13.60 9.12
N ILE A 242 -9.41 -12.73 8.97
CA ILE A 242 -7.99 -13.14 8.92
C ILE A 242 -7.54 -13.78 10.23
N ALA A 243 -7.93 -13.21 11.39
CA ALA A 243 -7.64 -13.79 12.69
C ALA A 243 -8.24 -15.20 12.83
N SER A 244 -9.50 -15.36 12.43
CA SER A 244 -10.18 -16.68 12.45
C SER A 244 -9.46 -17.70 11.57
N MET A 245 -9.08 -17.31 10.35
CA MET A 245 -8.28 -18.17 9.46
C MET A 245 -6.95 -18.56 10.09
N TYR A 246 -6.26 -17.61 10.72
CA TYR A 246 -4.99 -17.88 11.39
C TYR A 246 -5.14 -18.86 12.55
N PHE A 247 -6.14 -18.68 13.43
CA PHE A 247 -6.41 -19.59 14.55
C PHE A 247 -6.76 -21.00 14.07
N VAL A 248 -7.61 -21.13 13.05
CA VAL A 248 -7.95 -22.43 12.45
C VAL A 248 -6.72 -23.10 11.86
N TYR A 249 -5.88 -22.36 11.15
CA TYR A 249 -4.64 -22.88 10.58
C TYR A 249 -3.68 -23.35 11.68
N ARG A 250 -3.42 -22.53 12.69
CA ARG A 250 -2.54 -22.83 13.81
C ARG A 250 -3.00 -24.06 14.58
N HIS A 251 -4.29 -24.16 14.85
CA HIS A 251 -4.87 -25.33 15.54
C HIS A 251 -4.68 -26.64 14.76
N ARG A 252 -4.86 -26.57 13.43
CA ARG A 252 -4.64 -27.74 12.56
C ARG A 252 -3.17 -28.16 12.48
N THR A 253 -2.25 -27.24 12.54
CA THR A 253 -0.80 -27.49 12.48
C THR A 253 -0.32 -28.12 13.79
N GLN A 254 -0.68 -27.55 14.93
CA GLN A 254 -0.34 -28.08 16.24
C GLN A 254 -0.88 -29.50 16.46
N ARG A 255 -2.10 -29.80 15.99
CA ARG A 255 -2.70 -31.13 16.08
C ARG A 255 -1.94 -32.17 15.25
N LYS A 256 -1.29 -31.75 14.15
CA LYS A 256 -0.47 -32.66 13.33
C LYS A 256 0.92 -32.88 13.93
N GLU A 257 1.48 -31.95 14.66
CA GLU A 257 2.77 -32.08 15.35
C GLU A 257 2.65 -32.87 16.64
N GLY A 258 1.53 -32.79 17.37
CA GLY A 258 1.24 -33.57 18.55
C GLY A 258 0.83 -35.03 18.28
N LEU A 259 0.66 -35.42 17.02
CA LEU A 259 0.37 -36.80 16.56
C LEU A 259 1.61 -37.47 15.96
N ARG A 260 2.78 -36.83 15.96
CA ARG A 260 4.10 -37.38 15.58
C ARG A 260 4.98 -37.52 16.82
#